data_b15ca82ce349f7f391c6016787e82b28
#
_entry.id   b15ca82ce349f7f391c6016787e82b28
#
_cell.length_a   1.000
_cell.length_b   1.000
_cell.length_c   1.000
_cell.angle_alpha   90.00
_cell.angle_beta   90.00
_cell.angle_gamma   90.00
#
_symmetry.space_group_name_H-M   'P 1'
#
loop_
_entity.id
_entity.type
_entity.pdbx_description
1 polymer ?
#
loop_
_entity_poly.entity_id
_entity_poly.type
_entity_poly.pdbx_seq_one_letter_code
_entity_poly.pdbx_strand_id
1 'polypeptide(L)'
;MAIEWDEEKRRSNLEDHGVDFRDAALIFENPVIEAEDTRAEYGEIRYRALGHADGDYFMVAYTWRGQNRRIISAWKVDDDGKRRYQAILARKP
;
A
#
# COMPACT_ATOMS: atom_id res chain seq x y z
N MET A 1 8.06 -7.51 12.34
CA MET A 1 7.75 -7.53 10.89
C MET A 1 8.52 -6.43 10.21
N ALA A 2 9.22 -6.76 9.15
CA ALA A 2 9.97 -5.78 8.39
C ALA A 2 9.29 -5.46 7.06
N ILE A 3 9.64 -4.32 6.51
CA ILE A 3 9.19 -3.90 5.19
C ILE A 3 10.43 -3.83 4.30
N GLU A 4 10.32 -4.37 3.11
CA GLU A 4 11.43 -4.38 2.17
C GLU A 4 10.94 -4.00 0.77
N TRP A 5 11.85 -3.71 -0.12
CA TRP A 5 11.56 -3.43 -1.53
C TRP A 5 12.83 -3.53 -2.36
N ASP A 6 12.64 -3.54 -3.68
CA ASP A 6 13.73 -3.43 -4.65
C ASP A 6 13.98 -1.94 -4.91
N GLU A 7 15.22 -1.51 -4.79
CA GLU A 7 15.57 -0.09 -4.91
C GLU A 7 15.26 0.49 -6.29
N GLU A 8 15.40 -0.30 -7.34
CA GLU A 8 15.04 0.15 -8.68
C GLU A 8 13.53 0.37 -8.80
N LYS A 9 12.74 -0.50 -8.18
CA LYS A 9 11.28 -0.34 -8.15
C LYS A 9 10.87 0.91 -7.38
N ARG A 10 11.56 1.19 -6.28
CA ARG A 10 11.29 2.41 -5.52
C ARG A 10 11.50 3.65 -6.38
N ARG A 11 12.61 3.68 -7.13
CA ARG A 11 12.93 4.81 -8.01
C ARG A 11 11.93 4.95 -9.15
N SER A 12 11.59 3.83 -9.80
CA SER A 12 10.59 3.84 -10.88
C SER A 12 9.24 4.32 -10.37
N ASN A 13 8.84 3.86 -9.18
CA ASN A 13 7.57 4.24 -8.60
C ASN A 13 7.52 5.74 -8.30
N LEU A 14 8.63 6.28 -7.80
CA LEU A 14 8.72 7.71 -7.54
C LEU A 14 8.58 8.52 -8.84
N GLU A 15 9.20 8.06 -9.92
CA GLU A 15 9.07 8.70 -11.23
C GLU A 15 7.65 8.59 -11.78
N ASP A 16 7.07 7.38 -11.73
CA ASP A 16 5.80 7.09 -12.39
C ASP A 16 4.58 7.60 -11.62
N HIS A 17 4.64 7.55 -10.30
CA HIS A 17 3.51 7.88 -9.42
C HIS A 17 3.76 9.04 -8.48
N GLY A 18 4.98 9.55 -8.42
CA GLY A 18 5.33 10.62 -7.50
C GLY A 18 5.33 10.19 -6.04
N VAL A 19 5.40 8.90 -5.75
CA VAL A 19 5.32 8.35 -4.40
C VAL A 19 6.57 7.53 -4.11
N ASP A 20 7.23 7.85 -2.99
CA ASP A 20 8.37 7.11 -2.50
C ASP A 20 7.86 5.97 -1.59
N PHE A 21 8.38 4.77 -1.76
CA PHE A 21 8.03 3.63 -0.91
C PHE A 21 8.30 3.90 0.56
N ARG A 22 9.30 4.72 0.88
CA ARG A 22 9.62 5.06 2.27
C ARG A 22 8.48 5.81 2.95
N ASP A 23 7.80 6.66 2.20
CA ASP A 23 6.65 7.41 2.72
C ASP A 23 5.41 6.53 2.79
N ALA A 24 5.13 5.79 1.73
CA ALA A 24 3.95 4.92 1.65
C ALA A 24 4.00 3.79 2.68
N ALA A 25 5.18 3.27 2.99
CA ALA A 25 5.34 2.19 3.97
C ALA A 25 4.83 2.58 5.36
N LEU A 26 4.77 3.87 5.66
CA LEU A 26 4.31 4.35 6.97
C LEU A 26 2.82 4.06 7.22
N ILE A 27 2.04 3.75 6.18
CA ILE A 27 0.63 3.39 6.39
C ILE A 27 0.48 2.18 7.30
N PHE A 28 1.47 1.29 7.34
CA PHE A 28 1.40 0.07 8.15
C PHE A 28 1.57 0.33 9.64
N GLU A 29 1.89 1.56 10.03
CA GLU A 29 1.89 1.98 11.43
C GLU A 29 0.49 2.41 11.90
N ASN A 30 -0.46 2.50 10.99
CA ASN A 30 -1.86 2.87 11.24
C ASN A 30 -2.76 1.72 10.77
N PRO A 31 -4.05 1.73 11.13
CA PRO A 31 -4.97 0.72 10.59
C PRO A 31 -5.02 0.77 9.07
N VAL A 32 -4.98 -0.38 8.42
CA VAL A 32 -5.08 -0.49 6.96
C VAL A 32 -6.27 -1.36 6.59
N ILE A 33 -6.78 -1.13 5.39
CA ILE A 33 -7.81 -1.97 4.77
C ILE A 33 -7.11 -2.77 3.69
N GLU A 34 -7.12 -4.08 3.81
CA GLU A 34 -6.37 -4.95 2.90
C GLU A 34 -7.27 -5.94 2.19
N ALA A 35 -6.92 -6.24 0.95
CA ALA A 35 -7.57 -7.29 0.16
C ALA A 35 -6.55 -7.92 -0.76
N GLU A 36 -6.78 -9.19 -1.11
CA GLU A 36 -5.93 -9.86 -2.09
C GLU A 36 -6.10 -9.16 -3.45
N ASP A 37 -4.99 -8.95 -4.14
CA ASP A 37 -5.00 -8.34 -5.46
C ASP A 37 -5.12 -9.43 -6.51
N THR A 38 -6.31 -9.57 -7.07
CA THR A 38 -6.63 -10.60 -8.07
C THR A 38 -6.78 -10.03 -9.48
N ARG A 39 -6.30 -8.79 -9.72
CA ARG A 39 -6.45 -8.13 -11.02
C ARG A 39 -5.70 -8.83 -12.15
N ALA A 40 -4.67 -9.61 -11.81
CA ALA A 40 -3.87 -10.36 -12.78
C ALA A 40 -3.28 -11.60 -12.13
N GLU A 41 -2.73 -12.49 -12.96
CA GLU A 41 -1.96 -13.63 -12.48
C GLU A 41 -0.49 -13.21 -12.34
N TYR A 42 -0.02 -13.09 -11.11
CA TYR A 42 1.32 -12.59 -10.83
C TYR A 42 2.35 -13.68 -10.58
N GLY A 43 1.92 -14.97 -10.54
CA GLY A 43 2.79 -16.05 -10.13
C GLY A 43 3.05 -16.07 -8.62
N GLU A 44 2.40 -15.21 -7.88
CA GLU A 44 2.50 -15.10 -6.42
C GLU A 44 1.24 -14.41 -5.90
N ILE A 45 0.93 -14.60 -4.62
CA ILE A 45 -0.19 -13.91 -3.99
C ILE A 45 0.23 -12.50 -3.66
N ARG A 46 -0.52 -11.53 -4.13
CA ARG A 46 -0.30 -10.10 -3.85
C ARG A 46 -1.50 -9.51 -3.13
N TYR A 47 -1.23 -8.47 -2.37
CA TYR A 47 -2.24 -7.74 -1.59
C TYR A 47 -2.17 -6.26 -1.91
N ARG A 48 -3.31 -5.59 -1.74
CA ARG A 48 -3.37 -4.12 -1.74
C ARG A 48 -3.82 -3.67 -0.37
N ALA A 49 -3.09 -2.72 0.20
CA ALA A 49 -3.42 -2.11 1.48
C ALA A 49 -3.68 -0.64 1.27
N LEU A 50 -4.82 -0.19 1.78
CA LEU A 50 -5.20 1.23 1.77
C LEU A 50 -5.04 1.78 3.18
N GLY A 51 -4.30 2.85 3.33
CA GLY A 51 -4.07 3.45 4.64
C GLY A 51 -3.61 4.89 4.52
N HIS A 52 -3.21 5.46 5.64
CA HIS A 52 -2.76 6.85 5.67
C HIS A 52 -1.50 7.01 6.50
N ALA A 53 -0.75 8.05 6.19
CA ALA A 53 0.41 8.48 6.96
C ALA A 53 0.64 9.98 6.70
N ASP A 54 0.85 10.75 7.76
CA ASP A 54 1.16 12.18 7.69
C ASP A 54 0.17 12.98 6.84
N GLY A 55 -1.12 12.62 6.93
CA GLY A 55 -2.17 13.33 6.22
C GLY A 55 -2.41 12.89 4.79
N ASP A 56 -1.57 12.03 4.24
CA ASP A 56 -1.73 11.47 2.90
C ASP A 56 -2.29 10.06 2.95
N TYR A 57 -3.09 9.71 1.95
CA TYR A 57 -3.65 8.37 1.82
C TYR A 57 -3.00 7.66 0.64
N PHE A 58 -2.56 6.43 0.90
CA PHE A 58 -1.84 5.63 -0.10
C PHE A 58 -2.46 4.26 -0.27
N MET A 59 -2.38 3.76 -1.51
CA MET A 59 -2.59 2.35 -1.80
C MET A 59 -1.21 1.73 -2.00
N VAL A 60 -0.94 0.63 -1.31
CA VAL A 60 0.33 -0.09 -1.42
C VAL A 60 0.05 -1.52 -1.88
N ALA A 61 0.67 -1.90 -3.00
CA ALA A 61 0.65 -3.28 -3.46
C ALA A 61 1.91 -3.97 -2.93
N TYR A 62 1.74 -5.13 -2.32
CA TYR A 62 2.86 -5.87 -1.74
C TYR A 62 2.62 -7.38 -1.80
N THR A 63 3.68 -8.13 -1.57
CA THR A 63 3.62 -9.57 -1.36
C THR A 63 4.40 -9.90 -0.09
N TRP A 64 4.13 -11.07 0.48
CA TRP A 64 4.90 -11.53 1.64
C TRP A 64 6.16 -12.28 1.19
N ARG A 65 7.28 -11.93 1.79
CA ARG A 65 8.54 -12.68 1.69
C ARG A 65 8.90 -13.13 3.09
N GLY A 66 8.53 -14.36 3.45
CA GLY A 66 8.60 -14.79 4.83
C GLY A 66 7.70 -13.92 5.69
N GLN A 67 8.29 -13.21 6.67
CA GLN A 67 7.56 -12.32 7.55
C GLN A 67 7.66 -10.84 7.11
N ASN A 68 8.28 -10.58 5.97
CA ASN A 68 8.46 -9.23 5.47
C ASN A 68 7.43 -8.88 4.40
N ARG A 69 6.87 -7.68 4.48
CA ARG A 69 6.08 -7.13 3.38
C ARG A 69 7.05 -6.58 2.34
N ARG A 70 7.01 -7.15 1.14
CA ARG A 70 7.83 -6.66 0.03
C ARG A 70 6.96 -5.76 -0.84
N ILE A 71 7.22 -4.46 -0.80
CA ILE A 71 6.46 -3.47 -1.56
C ILE A 71 6.78 -3.60 -3.04
N ILE A 72 5.72 -3.58 -3.85
CA ILE A 72 5.79 -3.73 -5.30
C ILE A 72 5.49 -2.40 -5.98
N SER A 73 4.47 -1.71 -5.52
CA SER A 73 4.10 -0.39 -6.03
C SER A 73 3.28 0.37 -5.00
N ALA A 74 3.23 1.70 -5.14
CA ALA A 74 2.47 2.54 -4.23
C ALA A 74 2.01 3.79 -4.98
N TRP A 75 0.80 4.26 -4.66
CA TRP A 75 0.27 5.49 -5.27
C TRP A 75 -0.67 6.18 -4.29
N LYS A 76 -0.86 7.48 -4.49
CA LYS A 76 -1.83 8.24 -3.70
C LYS A 76 -3.23 7.93 -4.17
N VAL A 77 -4.16 7.87 -3.22
CA VAL A 77 -5.57 7.69 -3.55
C VAL A 77 -6.25 9.05 -3.63
N ASP A 78 -7.33 9.10 -4.39
CA ASP A 78 -8.14 10.29 -4.53
C ASP A 78 -9.10 10.47 -3.34
N ASP A 79 -9.91 11.54 -3.40
CA ASP A 79 -10.86 11.82 -2.33
C ASP A 79 -11.90 10.73 -2.15
N ASP A 80 -12.28 10.04 -3.23
CA ASP A 80 -13.22 8.91 -3.14
C ASP A 80 -12.61 7.75 -2.37
N GLY A 81 -11.35 7.43 -2.63
CA GLY A 81 -10.64 6.38 -1.89
C GLY A 81 -10.51 6.73 -0.42
N LYS A 82 -10.20 7.99 -0.12
CA LYS A 82 -10.09 8.50 1.24
C LYS A 82 -11.42 8.37 1.99
N ARG A 83 -12.53 8.78 1.37
CA ARG A 83 -13.87 8.67 1.97
C ARG A 83 -14.24 7.21 2.22
N ARG A 84 -13.90 6.34 1.30
CA ARG A 84 -14.18 4.90 1.42
C ARG A 84 -13.42 4.30 2.61
N TYR A 85 -12.16 4.65 2.78
CA TYR A 85 -11.36 4.22 3.91
C TYR A 85 -12.01 4.67 5.23
N GLN A 86 -12.36 5.94 5.32
CA GLN A 86 -12.97 6.51 6.52
C GLN A 86 -14.31 5.84 6.83
N ALA A 87 -15.13 5.58 5.81
CA ALA A 87 -16.43 4.93 5.99
C ALA A 87 -16.29 3.49 6.49
N ILE A 88 -15.33 2.75 5.98
CA ILE A 88 -15.12 1.36 6.41
C ILE A 88 -14.63 1.31 7.85
N LEU A 89 -13.69 2.17 8.22
CA LEU A 89 -13.20 2.21 9.60
C LEU A 89 -14.30 2.63 10.58
N ALA A 90 -15.18 3.52 10.18
CA ALA A 90 -16.29 3.98 11.03
C ALA A 90 -17.32 2.89 11.32
N ARG A 91 -17.36 1.83 10.50
CA ARG A 91 -18.30 0.70 10.67
C ARG A 91 -17.81 -0.34 11.65
N LYS A 92 -16.55 -0.30 12.03
CA LYS A 92 -16.00 -1.30 12.96
C LYS A 92 -16.52 -1.03 14.35
N PRO A 93 -17.03 -2.07 15.03
CA PRO A 93 -17.47 -1.93 16.42
C PRO A 93 -16.29 -1.66 17.36
#